data_43261b98f16cba8cac003cb7403245b2
#
_entry.id   43261b98f16cba8cac003cb7403245b2
#
_cell.length_a   1.000
_cell.length_b   1.000
_cell.length_c   1.000
_cell.angle_alpha   90.00
_cell.angle_beta   90.00
_cell.angle_gamma   90.00
#
_symmetry.space_group_name_H-M   'P 1'
#
loop_
_entity.id
_entity.type
_entity.pdbx_description
1 polymer ?
#
loop_
_entity_poly.entity_id
_entity_poly.type
_entity_poly.pdbx_seq_one_letter_code
_entity_poly.pdbx_strand_id
1 'polypeptide(L)'
;MPICGLLLFLQSIKHIKSNRNKMNTFAKILMMLSVVLMLGCNDDSNEAMAQTTMSQKMYITIDGVSHAVTLVDNAATQALVTKLKDGNVTVSLNSSGGFEIWGALGFSLPTSNEQITAHPGDVILYNGSNICLFYGSNSWSYTRLGHIDELSESELRTFLKAGESNISVTLSLEPVDSGISQVKMDARPQDDTYFNLNGQKVVNPSHGIYIKNGEKVIL
;
A
#
# COMPACT_ATOMS: atom_id res chain seq x y z
N MET A 1 30.31 31.60 -30.41
CA MET A 1 30.79 32.31 -29.18
C MET A 1 30.82 31.33 -28.00
N PRO A 2 31.92 30.66 -27.70
CA PRO A 2 32.06 29.82 -26.50
C PRO A 2 33.32 30.15 -25.67
N ILE A 3 33.73 31.41 -25.59
CA ILE A 3 34.98 31.73 -24.88
C ILE A 3 34.71 32.17 -23.42
N CYS A 4 33.49 32.61 -23.10
CA CYS A 4 33.15 33.12 -21.78
C CYS A 4 33.03 32.03 -20.69
N GLY A 5 32.61 30.81 -21.06
CA GLY A 5 32.46 29.70 -20.09
C GLY A 5 33.79 29.09 -19.63
N LEU A 6 34.82 29.12 -20.46
CA LEU A 6 36.13 28.55 -20.17
C LEU A 6 36.92 29.43 -19.17
N LEU A 7 36.70 30.75 -19.22
CA LEU A 7 37.39 31.69 -18.29
C LEU A 7 36.85 31.60 -16.86
N LEU A 8 35.54 31.42 -16.71
CA LEU A 8 34.89 31.21 -15.40
C LEU A 8 35.29 29.88 -14.78
N PHE A 9 35.44 28.83 -15.60
CA PHE A 9 35.87 27.50 -15.17
C PHE A 9 37.34 27.53 -14.66
N LEU A 10 38.24 28.24 -15.34
CA LEU A 10 39.63 28.39 -14.91
C LEU A 10 39.79 29.22 -13.64
N GLN A 11 38.93 30.21 -13.41
CA GLN A 11 38.92 30.96 -12.13
C GLN A 11 38.41 30.09 -10.97
N SER A 12 37.42 29.26 -11.19
CA SER A 12 36.92 28.31 -10.17
C SER A 12 37.99 27.31 -9.74
N ILE A 13 38.79 26.79 -10.69
CA ILE A 13 39.89 25.85 -10.40
C ILE A 13 41.00 26.51 -9.58
N LYS A 14 41.30 27.79 -9.79
CA LYS A 14 42.32 28.52 -9.00
C LYS A 14 41.88 28.71 -7.54
N HIS A 15 40.59 28.95 -7.29
CA HIS A 15 40.06 29.07 -5.94
C HIS A 15 40.05 27.75 -5.17
N ILE A 16 39.83 26.63 -5.87
CA ILE A 16 39.87 25.27 -5.31
C ILE A 16 41.29 24.84 -4.93
N LYS A 17 42.32 25.24 -5.73
CA LYS A 17 43.71 24.92 -5.41
C LYS A 17 44.23 25.65 -4.15
N SER A 18 43.72 26.84 -3.85
CA SER A 18 44.15 27.62 -2.68
C SER A 18 43.66 27.07 -1.33
N ASN A 19 42.56 26.26 -1.35
CA ASN A 19 41.96 25.77 -0.12
C ASN A 19 42.31 24.31 0.21
N ARG A 20 43.20 23.70 -0.58
CA ARG A 20 43.53 22.25 -0.49
C ARG A 20 44.30 21.87 0.79
N ASN A 21 44.93 22.82 1.46
CA ASN A 21 45.78 22.58 2.63
C ASN A 21 45.02 22.58 3.98
N LYS A 22 43.70 22.84 4.00
CA LYS A 22 42.90 22.89 5.21
C LYS A 22 41.76 21.90 5.28
N MET A 23 41.61 21.05 4.24
CA MET A 23 40.55 20.02 4.24
C MET A 23 40.97 18.77 5.00
N ASN A 24 40.11 18.31 5.90
CA ASN A 24 40.30 17.07 6.62
C ASN A 24 40.20 15.84 5.67
N THR A 25 40.70 14.69 6.11
CA THR A 25 40.82 13.47 5.30
C THR A 25 39.47 13.01 4.68
N PHE A 26 38.36 13.28 5.34
CA PHE A 26 37.02 12.91 4.88
C PHE A 26 36.57 13.71 3.65
N ALA A 27 36.88 15.02 3.62
CA ALA A 27 36.58 15.88 2.46
C ALA A 27 37.44 15.54 1.24
N LYS A 28 38.67 15.01 1.45
CA LYS A 28 39.55 14.54 0.36
C LYS A 28 39.05 13.24 -0.27
N ILE A 29 38.50 12.32 0.53
CA ILE A 29 37.91 11.06 0.05
C ILE A 29 36.64 11.32 -0.75
N LEU A 30 35.77 12.24 -0.28
CA LEU A 30 34.55 12.61 -0.98
C LEU A 30 34.82 13.28 -2.33
N MET A 31 35.91 14.08 -2.42
CA MET A 31 36.31 14.75 -3.67
C MET A 31 36.97 13.80 -4.68
N MET A 32 37.65 12.75 -4.22
CA MET A 32 38.21 11.71 -5.09
C MET A 32 37.12 10.80 -5.67
N LEU A 33 36.03 10.55 -4.90
CA LEU A 33 34.92 9.72 -5.35
C LEU A 33 34.08 10.39 -6.45
N SER A 34 34.03 11.73 -6.49
CA SER A 34 33.31 12.49 -7.52
C SER A 34 34.04 12.55 -8.88
N VAL A 35 35.35 12.34 -8.90
CA VAL A 35 36.16 12.35 -10.14
C VAL A 35 36.10 11.00 -10.87
N VAL A 36 35.89 9.90 -10.16
CA VAL A 36 35.77 8.55 -10.77
C VAL A 36 34.44 8.35 -11.50
N LEU A 37 33.41 9.15 -11.19
CA LEU A 37 32.07 9.08 -11.83
C LEU A 37 31.97 9.79 -13.18
N MET A 38 33.05 10.46 -13.66
CA MET A 38 33.02 11.24 -14.92
C MET A 38 33.81 10.60 -16.08
N LEU A 39 34.29 9.38 -15.94
CA LEU A 39 35.12 8.69 -16.99
C LEU A 39 34.45 7.40 -17.49
N GLY A 40 33.14 7.39 -17.60
CA GLY A 40 32.39 6.28 -18.18
C GLY A 40 31.31 6.81 -19.14
N CYS A 41 31.73 7.42 -20.25
CA CYS A 41 30.86 7.55 -21.42
C CYS A 41 31.39 6.58 -22.45
N ASN A 42 30.66 5.51 -22.73
CA ASN A 42 30.35 5.07 -24.07
C ASN A 42 29.19 4.06 -24.08
N ASP A 43 28.34 4.38 -25.00
CA ASP A 43 27.42 3.61 -25.82
C ASP A 43 26.03 3.22 -25.25
N ASP A 44 25.07 3.94 -25.86
CA ASP A 44 23.76 3.52 -26.39
C ASP A 44 23.14 2.25 -25.80
N SER A 45 22.36 2.47 -24.78
CA SER A 45 21.04 1.91 -24.71
C SER A 45 20.20 2.82 -23.80
N ASN A 46 19.31 3.55 -24.43
CA ASN A 46 18.29 4.39 -23.83
C ASN A 46 17.24 3.49 -23.18
N GLU A 47 17.62 2.75 -22.16
CA GLU A 47 16.68 2.23 -21.19
C GLU A 47 16.44 3.35 -20.17
N ALA A 48 15.49 4.22 -20.52
CA ALA A 48 14.75 4.93 -19.51
C ALA A 48 14.22 3.84 -18.57
N MET A 49 14.92 3.61 -17.47
CA MET A 49 14.31 2.97 -16.31
C MET A 49 13.12 3.84 -15.94
N ALA A 50 11.96 3.51 -16.50
CA ALA A 50 10.70 3.92 -15.94
C ALA A 50 10.80 3.39 -14.50
N GLN A 51 11.11 4.28 -13.57
CA GLN A 51 10.84 4.09 -12.17
C GLN A 51 9.34 3.86 -12.11
N THR A 52 8.94 2.59 -12.21
CA THR A 52 7.59 2.17 -11.87
C THR A 52 7.51 2.48 -10.37
N THR A 53 7.03 3.68 -10.07
CA THR A 53 6.56 3.98 -8.72
C THR A 53 5.42 3.00 -8.50
N MET A 54 5.73 1.84 -7.93
CA MET A 54 4.70 0.93 -7.44
C MET A 54 3.93 1.72 -6.42
N SER A 55 2.72 2.13 -6.80
CA SER A 55 1.79 2.78 -5.88
C SER A 55 1.60 1.82 -4.71
N GLN A 56 2.12 2.19 -3.55
CA GLN A 56 2.03 1.36 -2.36
C GLN A 56 0.56 1.25 -1.96
N LYS A 57 0.11 0.03 -1.67
CA LYS A 57 -1.27 -0.23 -1.27
C LYS A 57 -1.35 -0.65 0.19
N MET A 58 -2.45 -0.31 0.82
CA MET A 58 -2.94 -0.93 2.05
C MET A 58 -4.39 -1.38 1.83
N TYR A 59 -4.96 -2.05 2.80
CA TYR A 59 -6.35 -2.50 2.76
C TYR A 59 -7.11 -1.98 3.97
N ILE A 60 -8.38 -1.64 3.74
CA ILE A 60 -9.37 -1.34 4.77
C ILE A 60 -10.36 -2.47 4.77
N THR A 61 -10.56 -3.09 5.94
CA THR A 61 -11.51 -4.20 6.12
C THR A 61 -12.60 -3.79 7.11
N ILE A 62 -13.85 -3.91 6.71
CA ILE A 62 -15.04 -3.70 7.54
C ILE A 62 -15.94 -4.92 7.35
N ASP A 63 -16.38 -5.54 8.45
CA ASP A 63 -17.23 -6.76 8.46
C ASP A 63 -16.70 -7.88 7.54
N GLY A 64 -15.38 -8.01 7.46
CA GLY A 64 -14.74 -9.04 6.63
C GLY A 64 -14.66 -8.72 5.13
N VAL A 65 -15.13 -7.56 4.69
CA VAL A 65 -14.97 -7.07 3.32
C VAL A 65 -13.75 -6.16 3.26
N SER A 66 -12.79 -6.45 2.38
CA SER A 66 -11.55 -5.70 2.21
C SER A 66 -11.55 -4.91 0.90
N HIS A 67 -11.22 -3.63 0.95
CA HIS A 67 -10.96 -2.80 -0.23
C HIS A 67 -9.56 -2.22 -0.20
N ALA A 68 -8.93 -2.18 -1.37
CA ALA A 68 -7.61 -1.61 -1.54
C ALA A 68 -7.64 -0.09 -1.45
N VAL A 69 -6.59 0.47 -0.85
CA VAL A 69 -6.31 1.91 -0.78
C VAL A 69 -4.99 2.16 -1.47
N THR A 70 -5.01 2.93 -2.53
CA THR A 70 -3.79 3.45 -3.16
C THR A 70 -3.25 4.58 -2.30
N LEU A 71 -2.04 4.40 -1.75
CA LEU A 71 -1.40 5.37 -0.88
C LEU A 71 -0.69 6.45 -1.67
N VAL A 72 -0.71 7.69 -1.16
CA VAL A 72 0.16 8.77 -1.63
C VAL A 72 1.54 8.65 -0.99
N ASP A 73 2.58 9.08 -1.69
CA ASP A 73 3.95 9.04 -1.15
C ASP A 73 4.24 10.28 -0.30
N ASN A 74 4.16 10.10 1.03
CA ASN A 74 4.54 11.13 2.00
C ASN A 74 5.01 10.49 3.33
N ALA A 75 5.53 11.31 4.23
CA ALA A 75 6.05 10.83 5.51
C ALA A 75 5.00 10.13 6.38
N ALA A 76 3.73 10.55 6.30
CA ALA A 76 2.65 9.94 7.06
C ALA A 76 2.37 8.50 6.58
N THR A 77 2.28 8.30 5.26
CA THR A 77 2.04 6.97 4.68
C THR A 77 3.20 6.03 4.89
N GLN A 78 4.45 6.52 4.77
CA GLN A 78 5.65 5.72 5.05
C GLN A 78 5.67 5.24 6.50
N ALA A 79 5.33 6.12 7.46
CA ALA A 79 5.25 5.78 8.88
C ALA A 79 4.06 4.82 9.15
N LEU A 80 2.89 5.03 8.52
CA LEU A 80 1.74 4.13 8.62
C LEU A 80 2.09 2.73 8.13
N VAL A 81 2.70 2.62 6.95
CA VAL A 81 3.13 1.33 6.38
C VAL A 81 4.15 0.65 7.28
N THR A 82 5.09 1.41 7.85
CA THR A 82 6.04 0.85 8.82
C THR A 82 5.31 0.27 10.03
N LYS A 83 4.29 0.96 10.53
CA LYS A 83 3.46 0.47 11.64
C LYS A 83 2.67 -0.78 11.27
N LEU A 84 2.11 -0.84 10.05
CA LEU A 84 1.35 -1.99 9.56
C LEU A 84 2.22 -3.23 9.28
N LYS A 85 3.53 -3.08 9.09
CA LYS A 85 4.48 -4.22 9.03
C LYS A 85 4.62 -4.94 10.37
N ASP A 86 4.40 -4.24 11.49
CA ASP A 86 4.40 -4.84 12.83
C ASP A 86 3.11 -5.64 13.11
N GLY A 87 2.06 -5.42 12.33
CA GLY A 87 0.77 -6.09 12.44
C GLY A 87 -0.40 -5.18 12.02
N ASN A 88 -1.56 -5.80 11.86
CA ASN A 88 -2.79 -5.09 11.52
C ASN A 88 -3.21 -4.13 12.64
N VAL A 89 -3.79 -2.99 12.26
CA VAL A 89 -4.32 -1.99 13.20
C VAL A 89 -5.83 -1.98 13.10
N THR A 90 -6.52 -2.29 14.19
CA THR A 90 -7.99 -2.19 14.27
C THR A 90 -8.38 -0.97 15.09
N VAL A 91 -9.25 -0.15 14.53
CA VAL A 91 -9.76 1.09 15.14
C VAL A 91 -11.29 1.10 15.15
N SER A 92 -11.87 1.88 16.05
CA SER A 92 -13.31 2.12 16.08
C SER A 92 -13.60 3.51 15.53
N LEU A 93 -14.38 3.59 14.46
CA LEU A 93 -14.72 4.84 13.80
C LEU A 93 -16.21 5.15 13.96
N ASN A 94 -16.56 6.44 13.90
CA ASN A 94 -17.93 6.94 14.03
C ASN A 94 -18.25 7.89 12.88
N SER A 95 -19.47 7.82 12.36
CA SER A 95 -19.95 8.80 11.39
C SER A 95 -19.98 10.21 11.95
N SER A 96 -19.55 11.19 11.18
CA SER A 96 -19.51 12.59 11.54
C SER A 96 -19.83 13.48 10.34
N GLY A 97 -20.50 14.60 10.59
CA GLY A 97 -20.75 15.65 9.61
C GLY A 97 -21.57 15.23 8.37
N GLY A 98 -21.97 13.97 8.26
CA GLY A 98 -22.66 13.42 7.08
C GLY A 98 -21.74 13.19 5.88
N PHE A 99 -20.42 13.26 6.04
CA PHE A 99 -19.43 13.12 4.96
C PHE A 99 -18.29 12.14 5.24
N GLU A 100 -18.07 11.72 6.49
CA GLU A 100 -16.97 10.84 6.86
C GLU A 100 -17.33 9.88 8.00
N ILE A 101 -16.53 8.82 8.14
CA ILE A 101 -16.34 8.12 9.42
C ILE A 101 -14.93 8.41 9.91
N TRP A 102 -14.77 8.69 11.21
CA TRP A 102 -13.49 9.07 11.78
C TRP A 102 -13.27 8.53 13.19
N GLY A 103 -12.02 8.46 13.60
CA GLY A 103 -11.64 8.06 14.96
C GLY A 103 -10.13 7.99 15.15
N ALA A 104 -9.71 7.73 16.38
CA ALA A 104 -8.31 7.70 16.77
C ALA A 104 -7.60 6.46 16.21
N LEU A 105 -6.38 6.65 15.67
CA LEU A 105 -5.48 5.57 15.25
C LEU A 105 -4.87 4.81 16.45
N GLY A 106 -4.82 5.44 17.63
CA GLY A 106 -4.10 4.91 18.78
C GLY A 106 -2.59 5.23 18.80
N PHE A 107 -2.09 5.90 17.78
CA PHE A 107 -0.71 6.39 17.66
C PHE A 107 -0.69 7.66 16.79
N SER A 108 0.46 8.35 16.78
CA SER A 108 0.63 9.55 15.96
C SER A 108 1.51 9.27 14.75
N LEU A 109 1.21 9.97 13.65
CA LEU A 109 1.96 9.96 12.40
C LEU A 109 2.48 11.39 12.09
N PRO A 110 3.57 11.52 11.33
CA PRO A 110 4.00 12.80 10.78
C PRO A 110 2.87 13.47 9.98
N THR A 111 2.82 14.79 9.98
CA THR A 111 1.81 15.54 9.23
C THR A 111 2.43 16.37 8.11
N SER A 112 1.71 16.46 6.98
CA SER A 112 1.99 17.37 5.87
C SER A 112 0.66 18.02 5.49
N ASN A 113 0.13 18.85 6.42
CA ASN A 113 -1.18 19.44 6.30
C ASN A 113 -1.24 20.49 5.19
N GLU A 114 -2.21 20.33 4.31
CA GLU A 114 -2.53 21.27 3.24
C GLU A 114 -4.02 21.60 3.28
N GLN A 115 -4.38 22.82 2.87
CA GLN A 115 -5.79 23.18 2.69
C GLN A 115 -6.31 22.51 1.43
N ILE A 116 -7.03 21.39 1.61
CA ILE A 116 -7.57 20.58 0.52
C ILE A 116 -9.06 20.33 0.71
N THR A 117 -9.74 19.97 -0.38
CA THR A 117 -11.06 19.35 -0.34
C THR A 117 -10.87 17.84 -0.41
N ALA A 118 -11.33 17.14 0.62
CA ALA A 118 -11.46 15.69 0.59
C ALA A 118 -12.77 15.32 -0.12
N HIS A 119 -12.72 14.23 -0.88
CA HIS A 119 -13.83 13.69 -1.69
C HIS A 119 -14.16 12.25 -1.27
N PRO A 120 -15.30 11.69 -1.72
CA PRO A 120 -15.62 10.28 -1.48
C PRO A 120 -14.45 9.37 -1.90
N GLY A 121 -14.09 8.43 -1.02
CA GLY A 121 -12.95 7.53 -1.17
C GLY A 121 -11.64 8.04 -0.56
N ASP A 122 -11.50 9.32 -0.26
CA ASP A 122 -10.27 9.84 0.35
C ASP A 122 -10.06 9.29 1.75
N VAL A 123 -8.82 8.89 2.02
CA VAL A 123 -8.31 8.47 3.33
C VAL A 123 -7.39 9.56 3.84
N ILE A 124 -7.76 10.13 4.98
CA ILE A 124 -7.16 11.35 5.52
C ILE A 124 -6.62 11.11 6.92
N LEU A 125 -5.48 11.73 7.23
CA LEU A 125 -4.97 11.89 8.58
C LEU A 125 -5.37 13.28 9.09
N TYR A 126 -6.08 13.31 10.21
CA TYR A 126 -6.49 14.53 10.89
C TYR A 126 -5.78 14.69 12.23
N ASN A 127 -5.22 15.88 12.48
CA ASN A 127 -4.45 16.20 13.70
C ASN A 127 -3.34 15.19 14.06
N GLY A 128 -2.78 14.50 13.05
CA GLY A 128 -1.66 13.58 13.23
C GLY A 128 -1.98 12.25 13.94
N SER A 129 -3.20 12.06 14.45
CA SER A 129 -3.56 10.88 15.26
C SER A 129 -4.94 10.30 14.97
N ASN A 130 -5.72 10.92 14.09
CA ASN A 130 -7.04 10.44 13.72
C ASN A 130 -7.07 10.08 12.23
N ILE A 131 -7.75 8.99 11.90
CA ILE A 131 -8.03 8.61 10.52
C ILE A 131 -9.48 8.98 10.19
N CYS A 132 -9.68 9.53 8.97
CA CYS A 132 -10.98 9.87 8.42
C CYS A 132 -11.14 9.17 7.07
N LEU A 133 -12.25 8.48 6.86
CA LEU A 133 -12.62 7.82 5.62
C LEU A 133 -13.85 8.53 5.06
N PHE A 134 -13.71 9.12 3.89
CA PHE A 134 -14.72 10.02 3.32
C PHE A 134 -15.71 9.28 2.43
N TYR A 135 -17.00 9.51 2.63
CA TYR A 135 -18.09 9.13 1.74
C TYR A 135 -18.88 10.34 1.20
N GLY A 136 -18.45 11.53 1.56
CA GLY A 136 -18.91 12.82 1.08
C GLY A 136 -17.72 13.75 0.92
N SER A 137 -17.91 15.07 0.98
CA SER A 137 -16.85 16.04 0.78
C SER A 137 -16.78 17.07 1.92
N ASN A 138 -15.57 17.46 2.28
CA ASN A 138 -15.30 18.55 3.23
C ASN A 138 -13.94 19.18 2.92
N SER A 139 -13.81 20.49 3.19
CA SER A 139 -12.57 21.25 2.98
C SER A 139 -11.96 21.65 4.32
N TRP A 140 -10.73 21.23 4.56
CA TRP A 140 -9.99 21.55 5.77
C TRP A 140 -8.49 21.43 5.57
N SER A 141 -7.71 21.70 6.61
CA SER A 141 -6.28 21.45 6.64
C SER A 141 -6.00 19.99 7.00
N TYR A 142 -5.66 19.18 6.00
CA TYR A 142 -5.54 17.73 6.10
C TYR A 142 -4.19 17.22 5.59
N THR A 143 -3.76 16.06 6.08
CA THR A 143 -2.71 15.25 5.45
C THR A 143 -3.39 14.08 4.72
N ARG A 144 -3.26 14.01 3.39
CA ARG A 144 -3.80 12.91 2.60
C ARG A 144 -2.96 11.64 2.81
N LEU A 145 -3.62 10.52 3.07
CA LEU A 145 -2.98 9.20 3.15
C LEU A 145 -3.17 8.40 1.87
N GLY A 146 -4.33 8.48 1.23
CA GLY A 146 -4.61 7.72 0.03
C GLY A 146 -6.05 7.84 -0.43
N HIS A 147 -6.45 6.87 -1.28
CA HIS A 147 -7.80 6.78 -1.84
C HIS A 147 -8.25 5.33 -1.91
N ILE A 148 -9.50 5.04 -1.52
CA ILE A 148 -10.12 3.72 -1.65
C ILE A 148 -10.47 3.51 -3.12
N ASP A 149 -9.91 2.45 -3.71
CA ASP A 149 -10.03 2.17 -5.13
C ASP A 149 -11.40 1.55 -5.47
N GLU A 150 -11.86 1.76 -6.71
CA GLU A 150 -12.91 0.96 -7.39
C GLU A 150 -14.32 0.99 -6.77
N LEU A 151 -14.64 1.92 -5.88
CA LEU A 151 -15.98 2.08 -5.32
C LEU A 151 -16.66 3.35 -5.82
N SER A 152 -17.92 3.24 -6.23
CA SER A 152 -18.79 4.39 -6.43
C SER A 152 -19.16 5.04 -5.09
N GLU A 153 -19.67 6.27 -5.10
CA GLU A 153 -20.10 6.96 -3.88
C GLU A 153 -21.15 6.18 -3.09
N SER A 154 -22.09 5.53 -3.77
CA SER A 154 -23.13 4.71 -3.10
C SER A 154 -22.56 3.45 -2.46
N GLU A 155 -21.58 2.80 -3.10
CA GLU A 155 -20.87 1.65 -2.54
C GLU A 155 -20.00 2.06 -1.36
N LEU A 156 -19.30 3.20 -1.46
CA LEU A 156 -18.53 3.77 -0.33
C LEU A 156 -19.42 4.04 0.89
N ARG A 157 -20.60 4.66 0.71
CA ARG A 157 -21.53 4.91 1.80
C ARG A 157 -21.99 3.61 2.47
N THR A 158 -22.22 2.57 1.69
CA THR A 158 -22.58 1.24 2.18
C THR A 158 -21.42 0.57 2.91
N PHE A 159 -20.25 0.54 2.29
CA PHE A 159 -19.05 -0.08 2.85
C PHE A 159 -18.60 0.61 4.14
N LEU A 160 -18.56 1.95 4.15
CA LEU A 160 -18.17 2.75 5.31
C LEU A 160 -19.30 2.89 6.36
N LYS A 161 -20.46 2.22 6.16
CA LYS A 161 -21.60 2.26 7.08
C LYS A 161 -22.00 3.69 7.46
N ALA A 162 -22.21 4.54 6.46
CA ALA A 162 -22.51 5.95 6.62
C ALA A 162 -23.71 6.16 7.57
N GLY A 163 -23.51 6.92 8.65
CA GLY A 163 -24.52 7.18 9.68
C GLY A 163 -24.42 6.28 10.92
N GLU A 164 -23.60 5.24 10.90
CA GLU A 164 -23.41 4.34 12.04
C GLU A 164 -22.27 4.81 12.97
N SER A 165 -22.19 4.19 14.14
CA SER A 165 -21.16 4.44 15.16
C SER A 165 -20.51 3.14 15.61
N ASN A 166 -19.31 3.23 16.20
CA ASN A 166 -18.54 2.08 16.66
C ASN A 166 -18.23 1.06 15.54
N ILE A 167 -17.95 1.58 14.35
CA ILE A 167 -17.59 0.77 13.19
C ILE A 167 -16.16 0.23 13.38
N SER A 168 -16.03 -1.09 13.46
CA SER A 168 -14.71 -1.73 13.56
C SER A 168 -14.05 -1.74 12.18
N VAL A 169 -12.91 -1.08 12.07
CA VAL A 169 -12.14 -0.92 10.83
C VAL A 169 -10.75 -1.47 11.04
N THR A 170 -10.33 -2.42 10.21
CA THR A 170 -8.97 -2.97 10.22
C THR A 170 -8.16 -2.43 9.06
N LEU A 171 -7.00 -1.87 9.36
CA LEU A 171 -5.98 -1.44 8.40
C LEU A 171 -4.90 -2.53 8.31
N SER A 172 -4.53 -2.93 7.10
CA SER A 172 -3.55 -4.01 6.87
C SER A 172 -2.77 -3.79 5.56
N LEU A 173 -1.63 -4.48 5.40
CA LEU A 173 -0.89 -4.49 4.13
C LEU A 173 -1.38 -5.57 3.15
N GLU A 174 -2.13 -6.55 3.66
CA GLU A 174 -2.75 -7.61 2.87
C GLU A 174 -4.25 -7.64 3.15
N PRO A 175 -5.09 -8.10 2.22
CA PRO A 175 -6.51 -8.26 2.49
C PRO A 175 -6.71 -9.16 3.71
N VAL A 176 -7.54 -8.70 4.66
CA VAL A 176 -7.94 -9.56 5.79
C VAL A 176 -9.13 -10.39 5.30
N ASP A 177 -8.86 -11.66 5.03
CA ASP A 177 -9.89 -12.61 4.66
C ASP A 177 -10.70 -13.00 5.91
N SER A 178 -12.01 -12.90 5.84
CA SER A 178 -12.93 -13.23 6.95
C SER A 178 -13.01 -14.73 7.29
N GLY A 179 -11.93 -15.46 7.02
CA GLY A 179 -11.78 -16.85 7.49
C GLY A 179 -12.65 -17.89 6.78
N ILE A 180 -13.40 -17.51 5.73
CA ILE A 180 -13.87 -18.44 4.72
C ILE A 180 -12.94 -18.30 3.51
N SER A 181 -11.63 -18.42 3.74
CA SER A 181 -10.73 -18.81 2.67
C SER A 181 -11.33 -20.06 2.04
N GLN A 182 -11.67 -19.96 0.77
CA GLN A 182 -11.82 -21.18 -0.01
C GLN A 182 -10.61 -22.03 0.38
N VAL A 183 -10.86 -23.13 1.07
CA VAL A 183 -9.83 -24.14 1.28
C VAL A 183 -9.27 -24.34 -0.12
N LYS A 184 -8.04 -23.83 -0.39
CA LYS A 184 -7.31 -24.29 -1.56
C LYS A 184 -7.38 -25.79 -1.39
N MET A 185 -8.21 -26.42 -2.20
CA MET A 185 -8.10 -27.86 -2.37
C MET A 185 -6.73 -28.02 -3.00
N ASP A 186 -5.71 -28.16 -2.12
CA ASP A 186 -4.49 -28.79 -2.55
C ASP A 186 -4.97 -30.02 -3.30
N ALA A 187 -4.50 -30.15 -4.55
CA ALA A 187 -4.90 -31.23 -5.43
C ALA A 187 -4.85 -32.51 -4.60
N ARG A 188 -6.03 -32.94 -4.09
CA ARG A 188 -6.11 -34.22 -3.38
C ARG A 188 -5.55 -35.24 -4.37
N PRO A 189 -4.64 -36.10 -3.94
CA PRO A 189 -4.28 -37.25 -4.75
C PRO A 189 -5.58 -37.83 -5.23
N GLN A 190 -5.74 -38.03 -6.52
CA GLN A 190 -6.94 -38.64 -7.09
C GLN A 190 -7.04 -40.05 -6.47
N ASP A 191 -7.78 -40.16 -5.38
CA ASP A 191 -8.06 -41.43 -4.71
C ASP A 191 -9.28 -42.01 -5.43
N ASP A 192 -9.08 -43.09 -6.13
CA ASP A 192 -10.14 -43.84 -6.83
C ASP A 192 -11.16 -44.49 -5.87
N THR A 193 -11.30 -43.96 -4.68
CA THR A 193 -12.19 -44.47 -3.64
C THR A 193 -13.61 -43.98 -3.85
N TYR A 194 -14.55 -44.92 -3.85
CA TYR A 194 -15.99 -44.65 -3.85
C TYR A 194 -16.56 -44.63 -2.44
N PHE A 195 -17.47 -43.71 -2.18
CA PHE A 195 -18.25 -43.64 -0.95
C PHE A 195 -19.73 -43.75 -1.25
N ASN A 196 -20.49 -44.48 -0.45
CA ASN A 196 -21.95 -44.47 -0.53
C ASN A 196 -22.51 -43.14 0.05
N LEU A 197 -23.81 -42.92 -0.08
CA LEU A 197 -24.48 -41.72 0.39
C LEU A 197 -24.45 -41.56 1.93
N ASN A 198 -24.08 -42.62 2.67
CA ASN A 198 -23.86 -42.57 4.12
C ASN A 198 -22.39 -42.26 4.49
N GLY A 199 -21.53 -41.96 3.50
CA GLY A 199 -20.12 -41.67 3.73
C GLY A 199 -19.23 -42.88 3.98
N GLN A 200 -19.71 -44.09 3.77
CA GLN A 200 -18.94 -45.32 3.96
C GLN A 200 -18.17 -45.67 2.68
N LYS A 201 -16.90 -46.08 2.83
CA LYS A 201 -16.04 -46.51 1.74
C LYS A 201 -16.56 -47.78 1.11
N VAL A 202 -16.66 -47.81 -0.24
CA VAL A 202 -17.11 -48.99 -1.03
C VAL A 202 -15.95 -49.47 -1.90
N VAL A 203 -15.52 -50.69 -1.66
CA VAL A 203 -14.35 -51.28 -2.33
C VAL A 203 -14.67 -51.77 -3.74
N ASN A 204 -15.88 -52.35 -3.97
CA ASN A 204 -16.34 -52.83 -5.27
C ASN A 204 -17.74 -52.25 -5.55
N PRO A 205 -17.81 -51.02 -6.11
CA PRO A 205 -19.09 -50.40 -6.39
C PRO A 205 -19.82 -51.16 -7.50
N SER A 206 -21.08 -51.48 -7.25
CA SER A 206 -22.01 -52.04 -8.24
C SER A 206 -22.96 -50.93 -8.74
N HIS A 207 -24.00 -51.27 -9.49
CA HIS A 207 -25.03 -50.30 -9.90
C HIS A 207 -25.55 -49.50 -8.71
N GLY A 208 -25.43 -48.15 -8.79
CA GLY A 208 -25.86 -47.28 -7.72
C GLY A 208 -25.30 -45.86 -7.82
N ILE A 209 -25.59 -45.03 -6.79
CA ILE A 209 -25.12 -43.66 -6.66
C ILE A 209 -24.01 -43.63 -5.61
N TYR A 210 -22.86 -43.04 -5.96
CA TYR A 210 -21.68 -42.95 -5.14
C TYR A 210 -21.11 -41.51 -5.17
N ILE A 211 -20.24 -41.21 -4.22
CA ILE A 211 -19.42 -40.03 -4.24
C ILE A 211 -17.95 -40.45 -4.50
N LYS A 212 -17.33 -39.90 -5.53
CA LYS A 212 -15.91 -40.11 -5.87
C LYS A 212 -15.27 -38.75 -6.07
N ASN A 213 -14.15 -38.47 -5.40
CA ASN A 213 -13.44 -37.17 -5.42
C ASN A 213 -14.34 -35.97 -5.09
N GLY A 214 -15.38 -36.18 -4.26
CA GLY A 214 -16.34 -35.14 -3.91
C GLY A 214 -17.47 -34.93 -4.93
N GLU A 215 -17.50 -35.69 -6.03
CA GLU A 215 -18.51 -35.62 -7.07
C GLU A 215 -19.46 -36.82 -7.03
N LYS A 216 -20.72 -36.59 -7.42
CA LYS A 216 -21.72 -37.65 -7.56
C LYS A 216 -21.44 -38.46 -8.82
N VAL A 217 -21.25 -39.77 -8.67
CA VAL A 217 -21.07 -40.74 -9.76
C VAL A 217 -22.21 -41.76 -9.73
N ILE A 218 -22.75 -42.11 -10.90
CA ILE A 218 -23.74 -43.16 -11.09
C ILE A 218 -23.06 -44.29 -11.87
N LEU A 219 -23.06 -45.50 -11.33
CA LEU A 219 -22.49 -46.69 -11.94
C LEU A 219 -23.62 -47.63 -12.37
#